data_b57481ca8aaabf0081c979ab33e1ca4b
#
_entry.id   b57481ca8aaabf0081c979ab33e1ca4b
#
_cell.length_a   1.000
_cell.length_b   1.000
_cell.length_c   1.000
_cell.angle_alpha   90.00
_cell.angle_beta   90.00
_cell.angle_gamma   90.00
#
_symmetry.space_group_name_H-M   'P 1'
#
loop_
_entity.id
_entity.type
_entity.pdbx_description
1 polymer ?
#
loop_
_entity_poly.entity_id
_entity_poly.type
_entity_poly.pdbx_seq_one_letter_code
_entity_poly.pdbx_strand_id
1 'polypeptide(L)'
;PPPPLAFRSRARRGLEEPGSGLVGTVVVAPDLGGSLVVVPGESPAPGTGTVRSVRVEVEAGLPVDGEVFAAAVLATLNDPRGWSVPDGVTFSRTAADDASIRVVLASPATTDRLCAPLATESRYSCGNSVTGAAVLNFERWVLGAPDFGDDLATYRQYLVNHEVGHVLGHGHEDCPAPGAVAPVMVQQSISAQGCLTNGWPVP
;
A
#
# COMPACT_ATOMS: atom_id res chain seq x y z
N PRO A 1 -1.44 33.16 10.50
CA PRO A 1 -1.53 31.75 10.19
C PRO A 1 -2.62 31.56 9.14
N PRO A 2 -2.38 30.79 8.05
CA PRO A 2 -3.43 30.50 7.10
C PRO A 2 -4.50 29.61 7.76
N PRO A 3 -5.78 29.70 7.33
CA PRO A 3 -6.82 28.88 7.89
C PRO A 3 -6.58 27.40 7.56
N PRO A 4 -7.01 26.46 8.43
CA PRO A 4 -6.89 25.04 8.15
C PRO A 4 -7.64 24.72 6.86
N LEU A 5 -6.95 24.02 5.95
CA LEU A 5 -7.54 23.53 4.70
C LEU A 5 -8.72 22.64 5.05
N ALA A 6 -9.93 23.11 4.73
CA ALA A 6 -11.14 22.34 4.92
C ALA A 6 -11.01 21.03 4.12
N PHE A 7 -11.04 19.90 4.83
CA PHE A 7 -11.14 18.57 4.26
C PHE A 7 -12.44 18.52 3.43
N ARG A 8 -12.33 18.67 2.13
CA ARG A 8 -13.45 18.39 1.22
C ARG A 8 -13.51 16.87 1.07
N SER A 9 -14.54 16.25 1.64
CA SER A 9 -14.82 14.84 1.37
C SER A 9 -15.01 14.67 -0.14
N ARG A 10 -14.04 14.05 -0.81
CA ARG A 10 -14.16 13.70 -2.22
C ARG A 10 -14.86 12.35 -2.30
N ALA A 11 -16.17 12.39 -2.61
CA ALA A 11 -16.90 11.19 -2.98
C ALA A 11 -16.52 10.83 -4.42
N ARG A 12 -15.96 9.64 -4.63
CA ARG A 12 -15.92 8.98 -5.94
C ARG A 12 -17.05 7.99 -5.98
N ARG A 13 -17.85 7.98 -7.06
CA ARG A 13 -18.72 6.83 -7.34
C ARG A 13 -17.78 5.64 -7.58
N GLY A 14 -17.97 4.56 -6.80
CA GLY A 14 -17.22 3.34 -6.98
C GLY A 14 -17.44 2.82 -8.39
N LEU A 15 -16.47 3.09 -9.26
CA LEU A 15 -16.24 2.21 -10.38
C LEU A 15 -15.73 0.93 -9.75
N GLU A 16 -16.36 -0.19 -10.04
CA GLU A 16 -15.83 -1.52 -9.73
C GLU A 16 -14.51 -1.67 -10.49
N GLU A 17 -13.43 -1.14 -9.91
CA GLU A 17 -12.09 -1.37 -10.43
C GLU A 17 -11.69 -2.78 -9.96
N PRO A 18 -11.54 -3.74 -10.88
CA PRO A 18 -11.15 -5.10 -10.52
C PRO A 18 -9.89 -5.09 -9.65
N GLY A 19 -9.95 -5.81 -8.53
CA GLY A 19 -8.80 -5.93 -7.61
C GLY A 19 -8.60 -4.78 -6.63
N SER A 20 -9.39 -3.71 -6.66
CA SER A 20 -9.28 -2.64 -5.65
C SER A 20 -9.85 -3.00 -4.28
N GLY A 21 -10.82 -3.92 -4.25
CA GLY A 21 -11.62 -4.24 -3.07
C GLY A 21 -12.63 -3.14 -2.68
N LEU A 22 -12.67 -2.01 -3.37
CA LEU A 22 -13.60 -0.92 -3.05
C LEU A 22 -15.04 -1.33 -3.32
N VAL A 23 -15.96 -1.05 -2.37
CA VAL A 23 -17.36 -1.41 -2.48
C VAL A 23 -18.28 -0.19 -2.34
N GLY A 24 -19.33 -0.15 -3.16
CA GLY A 24 -20.34 0.89 -3.10
C GLY A 24 -19.83 2.31 -3.36
N THR A 25 -20.45 3.30 -2.71
CA THR A 25 -20.00 4.70 -2.79
C THR A 25 -18.86 4.91 -1.80
N VAL A 26 -17.68 5.20 -2.31
CA VAL A 26 -16.46 5.39 -1.50
C VAL A 26 -16.36 6.84 -1.04
N VAL A 27 -16.35 7.01 0.28
CA VAL A 27 -16.04 8.28 0.94
C VAL A 27 -14.83 8.07 1.84
N VAL A 28 -13.81 8.89 1.67
CA VAL A 28 -12.64 8.84 2.54
C VAL A 28 -12.97 9.54 3.85
N ALA A 29 -13.24 8.76 4.90
CA ALA A 29 -13.36 9.27 6.25
C ALA A 29 -11.96 9.59 6.80
N PRO A 30 -11.75 10.76 7.45
CA PRO A 30 -10.43 11.13 7.97
C PRO A 30 -9.96 10.23 9.13
N ASP A 31 -10.89 9.72 9.94
CA ASP A 31 -10.62 8.85 11.09
C ASP A 31 -11.79 7.88 11.31
N LEU A 32 -11.48 6.62 11.52
CA LEU A 32 -12.46 5.56 11.87
C LEU A 32 -12.17 4.91 13.23
N GLY A 33 -11.26 5.49 14.01
CA GLY A 33 -11.00 5.07 15.40
C GLY A 33 -9.94 3.99 15.59
N GLY A 34 -9.39 3.41 14.52
CA GLY A 34 -8.22 2.52 14.59
C GLY A 34 -8.50 1.06 14.93
N SER A 35 -9.76 0.63 14.93
CA SER A 35 -10.08 -0.80 15.13
C SER A 35 -9.73 -1.59 13.87
N LEU A 36 -8.75 -2.49 13.95
CA LEU A 36 -8.30 -3.31 12.83
C LEU A 36 -8.99 -4.67 12.84
N VAL A 37 -9.40 -5.13 11.67
CA VAL A 37 -9.99 -6.45 11.44
C VAL A 37 -9.02 -7.26 10.58
N VAL A 38 -8.61 -8.42 11.09
CA VAL A 38 -7.82 -9.37 10.31
C VAL A 38 -8.68 -9.95 9.20
N VAL A 39 -8.18 -9.91 7.98
CA VAL A 39 -8.82 -10.59 6.85
C VAL A 39 -8.45 -12.07 6.94
N PRO A 40 -9.41 -12.98 7.20
CA PRO A 40 -9.12 -14.39 7.35
C PRO A 40 -8.61 -14.99 6.04
N GLY A 41 -7.87 -16.08 6.11
CA GLY A 41 -7.42 -16.83 4.94
C GLY A 41 -5.98 -17.27 5.04
N GLU A 42 -5.70 -18.37 4.37
CA GLU A 42 -4.40 -19.02 4.29
C GLU A 42 -4.10 -19.35 2.84
N SER A 43 -2.87 -19.12 2.40
CA SER A 43 -2.39 -19.65 1.14
C SER A 43 -0.88 -19.90 1.19
N PRO A 44 -0.40 -20.99 0.59
CA PRO A 44 1.04 -21.23 0.48
C PRO A 44 1.71 -20.19 -0.42
N ALA A 45 2.99 -19.98 -0.21
CA ALA A 45 3.81 -19.19 -1.12
C ALA A 45 3.95 -19.93 -2.47
N PRO A 46 3.71 -19.28 -3.61
CA PRO A 46 3.69 -19.92 -4.92
C PRO A 46 5.10 -20.15 -5.51
N GLY A 47 6.10 -19.38 -5.06
CA GLY A 47 7.45 -19.38 -5.60
C GLY A 47 8.45 -20.18 -4.77
N THR A 48 9.68 -20.23 -5.28
CA THR A 48 10.86 -20.71 -4.56
C THR A 48 11.62 -19.54 -3.93
N GLY A 49 12.19 -19.72 -2.76
CA GLY A 49 12.92 -18.66 -2.07
C GLY A 49 12.56 -18.61 -0.59
N THR A 50 12.99 -17.55 0.08
CA THR A 50 12.65 -17.35 1.49
C THR A 50 11.18 -16.96 1.64
N VAL A 51 10.41 -17.81 2.33
CA VAL A 51 8.98 -17.53 2.55
C VAL A 51 8.82 -16.44 3.60
N ARG A 52 8.05 -15.41 3.25
CA ARG A 52 7.60 -14.34 4.13
C ARG A 52 6.09 -14.47 4.32
N SER A 53 5.65 -14.70 5.54
CA SER A 53 4.22 -14.78 5.85
C SER A 53 3.61 -13.37 5.92
N VAL A 54 2.46 -13.19 5.27
CA VAL A 54 1.74 -11.90 5.17
C VAL A 54 0.38 -12.04 5.83
N ARG A 55 0.13 -11.20 6.82
CA ARG A 55 -1.20 -10.97 7.42
C ARG A 55 -1.77 -9.67 6.88
N VAL A 56 -3.01 -9.72 6.41
CA VAL A 56 -3.71 -8.54 5.88
C VAL A 56 -4.75 -8.08 6.89
N GLU A 57 -4.78 -6.80 7.16
CA GLU A 57 -5.71 -6.15 8.08
C GLU A 57 -6.38 -4.94 7.42
N VAL A 58 -7.65 -4.73 7.73
CA VAL A 58 -8.42 -3.57 7.25
C VAL A 58 -9.07 -2.88 8.44
N GLU A 59 -8.99 -1.55 8.48
CA GLU A 59 -9.67 -0.79 9.55
C GLU A 59 -11.19 -0.94 9.40
N ALA A 60 -11.85 -1.23 10.53
CA ALA A 60 -13.30 -1.40 10.57
C ALA A 60 -14.03 -0.13 10.10
N GLY A 61 -15.02 -0.29 9.24
CA GLY A 61 -15.80 0.82 8.66
C GLY A 61 -15.25 1.34 7.34
N LEU A 62 -14.10 0.88 6.86
CA LEU A 62 -13.67 1.16 5.48
C LEU A 62 -14.60 0.46 4.49
N PRO A 63 -15.02 1.12 3.39
CA PRO A 63 -15.85 0.52 2.34
C PRO A 63 -15.00 -0.39 1.43
N VAL A 64 -14.50 -1.50 1.99
CA VAL A 64 -13.58 -2.42 1.32
C VAL A 64 -13.99 -3.87 1.57
N ASP A 65 -14.06 -4.64 0.51
CA ASP A 65 -14.05 -6.11 0.58
C ASP A 65 -12.62 -6.57 0.92
N GLY A 66 -12.43 -7.02 2.15
CA GLY A 66 -11.12 -7.41 2.66
C GLY A 66 -10.51 -8.59 1.90
N GLU A 67 -11.32 -9.54 1.43
CA GLU A 67 -10.80 -10.69 0.67
C GLU A 67 -10.27 -10.26 -0.70
N VAL A 68 -10.98 -9.37 -1.41
CA VAL A 68 -10.53 -8.82 -2.69
C VAL A 68 -9.26 -7.99 -2.48
N PHE A 69 -9.20 -7.18 -1.43
CA PHE A 69 -8.00 -6.42 -1.07
C PHE A 69 -6.81 -7.34 -0.76
N ALA A 70 -7.01 -8.37 0.07
CA ALA A 70 -5.94 -9.33 0.40
C ALA A 70 -5.45 -10.09 -0.84
N ALA A 71 -6.36 -10.50 -1.72
CA ALA A 71 -5.99 -11.14 -2.98
C ALA A 71 -5.14 -10.22 -3.87
N ALA A 72 -5.49 -8.93 -3.97
CA ALA A 72 -4.71 -7.95 -4.72
C ALA A 72 -3.32 -7.72 -4.12
N VAL A 73 -3.21 -7.63 -2.80
CA VAL A 73 -1.92 -7.53 -2.10
C VAL A 73 -1.03 -8.72 -2.42
N LEU A 74 -1.54 -9.94 -2.23
CA LEU A 74 -0.75 -11.16 -2.48
C LEU A 74 -0.39 -11.34 -3.96
N ALA A 75 -1.30 -11.00 -4.87
CA ALA A 75 -1.03 -11.02 -6.31
C ALA A 75 0.09 -10.05 -6.69
N THR A 76 0.09 -8.83 -6.10
CA THR A 76 1.16 -7.85 -6.32
C THR A 76 2.49 -8.34 -5.77
N LEU A 77 2.54 -8.84 -4.55
CA LEU A 77 3.79 -9.29 -3.92
C LEU A 77 4.40 -10.52 -4.60
N ASN A 78 3.57 -11.41 -5.15
CA ASN A 78 4.03 -12.61 -5.84
C ASN A 78 4.08 -12.47 -7.38
N ASP A 79 3.89 -11.27 -7.92
CA ASP A 79 4.10 -11.02 -9.35
C ASP A 79 5.58 -11.26 -9.71
N PRO A 80 5.90 -11.84 -10.88
CA PRO A 80 7.30 -12.02 -11.31
C PRO A 80 8.14 -10.74 -11.35
N ARG A 81 7.51 -9.58 -11.46
CA ARG A 81 8.16 -8.26 -11.40
C ARG A 81 8.35 -7.74 -9.97
N GLY A 82 7.83 -8.47 -8.97
CA GLY A 82 7.91 -8.13 -7.55
C GLY A 82 9.27 -8.43 -6.92
N TRP A 83 9.27 -8.56 -5.60
CA TRP A 83 10.47 -8.74 -4.78
C TRP A 83 11.13 -10.13 -4.87
N SER A 84 10.53 -11.06 -5.63
CA SER A 84 11.08 -12.41 -5.77
C SER A 84 12.45 -12.44 -6.45
N VAL A 85 12.68 -11.56 -7.41
CA VAL A 85 13.95 -11.49 -8.15
C VAL A 85 15.03 -10.75 -7.36
N PRO A 86 14.83 -9.50 -6.89
CA PRO A 86 15.90 -8.79 -6.19
C PRO A 86 16.22 -9.38 -4.82
N ASP A 87 15.23 -9.91 -4.09
CA ASP A 87 15.39 -10.34 -2.70
C ASP A 87 15.32 -11.86 -2.50
N GLY A 88 14.96 -12.61 -3.53
CA GLY A 88 14.80 -14.08 -3.42
C GLY A 88 13.70 -14.49 -2.44
N VAL A 89 12.62 -13.69 -2.32
CA VAL A 89 11.52 -13.95 -1.39
C VAL A 89 10.26 -14.38 -2.14
N THR A 90 9.38 -15.08 -1.42
CA THR A 90 8.02 -15.43 -1.86
C THR A 90 7.07 -15.28 -0.69
N PHE A 91 5.81 -14.98 -0.95
CA PHE A 91 4.87 -14.55 0.09
C PHE A 91 3.73 -15.55 0.25
N SER A 92 3.58 -16.06 1.48
CA SER A 92 2.40 -16.83 1.90
C SER A 92 1.40 -15.92 2.58
N ARG A 93 0.12 -16.27 2.56
CA ARG A 93 -0.91 -15.59 3.35
C ARG A 93 -1.17 -16.36 4.64
N THR A 94 -1.36 -15.63 5.74
CA THR A 94 -1.77 -16.19 7.03
C THR A 94 -2.62 -15.19 7.81
N ALA A 95 -3.48 -15.70 8.70
CA ALA A 95 -4.19 -14.89 9.69
C ALA A 95 -3.50 -14.88 11.07
N ALA A 96 -2.39 -15.59 11.22
CA ALA A 96 -1.69 -15.74 12.50
C ALA A 96 -1.03 -14.43 12.97
N ASP A 97 -0.89 -14.29 14.29
CA ASP A 97 -0.35 -13.08 14.93
C ASP A 97 1.17 -12.94 14.74
N ASP A 98 1.86 -14.03 14.45
CA ASP A 98 3.32 -14.08 14.25
C ASP A 98 3.74 -13.94 12.78
N ALA A 99 2.86 -13.46 11.93
CA ALA A 99 3.18 -13.14 10.54
C ALA A 99 4.39 -12.21 10.46
N SER A 100 5.32 -12.50 9.55
CA SER A 100 6.54 -11.71 9.38
C SER A 100 6.27 -10.33 8.76
N ILE A 101 5.15 -10.17 8.06
CA ILE A 101 4.72 -8.91 7.45
C ILE A 101 3.24 -8.70 7.77
N ARG A 102 2.89 -7.49 8.19
CA ARG A 102 1.51 -7.03 8.32
C ARG A 102 1.24 -5.96 7.27
N VAL A 103 0.27 -6.19 6.40
CA VAL A 103 -0.22 -5.17 5.46
C VAL A 103 -1.55 -4.65 5.98
N VAL A 104 -1.57 -3.37 6.33
CA VAL A 104 -2.71 -2.72 6.97
C VAL A 104 -3.28 -1.66 6.04
N LEU A 105 -4.60 -1.67 5.78
CA LEU A 105 -5.30 -0.58 5.11
C LEU A 105 -6.06 0.23 6.15
N ALA A 106 -5.75 1.51 6.27
CA ALA A 106 -6.28 2.36 7.34
C ALA A 106 -6.66 3.75 6.87
N SER A 107 -7.60 4.38 7.59
CA SER A 107 -7.95 5.80 7.40
C SER A 107 -6.74 6.71 7.67
N PRO A 108 -6.73 7.95 7.14
CA PRO A 108 -5.60 8.86 7.27
C PRO A 108 -5.08 9.03 8.70
N ALA A 109 -5.94 9.32 9.67
CA ALA A 109 -5.52 9.52 11.05
C ALA A 109 -5.07 8.22 11.74
N THR A 110 -5.64 7.08 11.39
CA THR A 110 -5.17 5.78 11.89
C THR A 110 -3.80 5.45 11.30
N THR A 111 -3.57 5.77 10.03
CA THR A 111 -2.25 5.64 9.39
C THR A 111 -1.20 6.44 10.16
N ASP A 112 -1.45 7.71 10.51
CA ASP A 112 -0.53 8.52 11.31
C ASP A 112 -0.18 7.84 12.66
N ARG A 113 -1.20 7.32 13.36
CA ARG A 113 -0.98 6.61 14.64
C ARG A 113 -0.13 5.37 14.49
N LEU A 114 -0.37 4.57 13.46
CA LEU A 114 0.35 3.32 13.22
C LEU A 114 1.77 3.54 12.69
N CYS A 115 2.00 4.63 11.98
CA CYS A 115 3.30 5.00 11.42
C CYS A 115 4.19 5.77 12.40
N ALA A 116 3.67 6.24 13.53
CA ALA A 116 4.46 7.03 14.48
C ALA A 116 5.76 6.28 14.89
N PRO A 117 6.89 6.97 14.98
CA PRO A 117 7.10 8.43 14.96
C PRO A 117 7.30 9.06 13.57
N LEU A 118 7.10 8.32 12.48
CA LEU A 118 7.18 8.88 11.13
C LEU A 118 6.03 9.86 10.91
N ALA A 119 6.33 11.03 10.35
CA ALA A 119 5.32 12.03 10.03
C ALA A 119 4.70 11.72 8.66
N THR A 120 3.54 11.08 8.64
CA THR A 120 2.78 10.77 7.40
C THR A 120 1.79 11.86 7.00
N GLU A 121 1.61 12.88 7.88
CA GLU A 121 0.77 14.07 7.63
C GLU A 121 -0.69 13.72 7.24
N SER A 122 -1.21 12.59 7.71
CA SER A 122 -2.50 12.02 7.29
C SER A 122 -2.63 11.84 5.77
N ARG A 123 -1.53 11.81 5.05
CA ARG A 123 -1.48 11.80 3.57
C ARG A 123 -0.70 10.64 2.98
N TYR A 124 0.31 10.15 3.69
CA TYR A 124 1.23 9.15 3.17
C TYR A 124 1.08 7.82 3.91
N SER A 125 1.53 6.78 3.27
CA SER A 125 1.68 5.43 3.82
C SER A 125 3.05 5.29 4.48
N CYS A 126 3.30 4.18 5.14
CA CYS A 126 4.63 3.87 5.68
C CYS A 126 4.90 2.37 5.71
N GLY A 127 6.16 2.00 5.55
CA GLY A 127 6.69 0.67 5.82
C GLY A 127 7.79 0.74 6.90
N ASN A 128 7.82 -0.25 7.80
CA ASN A 128 8.78 -0.28 8.89
C ASN A 128 9.32 -1.70 9.09
N SER A 129 10.62 -1.88 8.87
CA SER A 129 11.29 -3.18 9.00
C SER A 129 11.38 -3.67 10.45
N VAL A 130 11.34 -2.78 11.44
CA VAL A 130 11.41 -3.14 12.87
C VAL A 130 10.08 -3.72 13.34
N THR A 131 8.96 -3.13 12.93
CA THR A 131 7.62 -3.59 13.31
C THR A 131 7.05 -4.63 12.35
N GLY A 132 7.65 -4.82 11.17
CA GLY A 132 7.13 -5.68 10.12
C GLY A 132 5.83 -5.16 9.48
N ALA A 133 5.49 -3.89 9.66
CA ALA A 133 4.22 -3.33 9.20
C ALA A 133 4.39 -2.45 7.95
N ALA A 134 3.58 -2.71 6.94
CA ALA A 134 3.30 -1.85 5.80
C ALA A 134 1.88 -1.27 5.96
N VAL A 135 1.78 0.00 6.29
CA VAL A 135 0.50 0.68 6.55
C VAL A 135 0.15 1.55 5.34
N LEU A 136 -0.91 1.16 4.65
CA LEU A 136 -1.41 1.82 3.44
C LEU A 136 -2.52 2.81 3.82
N ASN A 137 -2.34 4.07 3.42
CA ASN A 137 -3.33 5.11 3.63
C ASN A 137 -4.51 4.94 2.68
N PHE A 138 -5.72 4.81 3.22
CA PHE A 138 -6.94 4.59 2.44
C PHE A 138 -7.23 5.71 1.44
N GLU A 139 -6.91 6.98 1.76
CA GLU A 139 -7.07 8.06 0.81
C GLU A 139 -6.20 7.84 -0.44
N ARG A 140 -4.96 7.38 -0.25
CA ARG A 140 -4.06 7.04 -1.35
C ARG A 140 -4.56 5.85 -2.15
N TRP A 141 -5.06 4.83 -1.47
CA TRP A 141 -5.65 3.66 -2.13
C TRP A 141 -6.80 4.03 -3.06
N VAL A 142 -7.62 5.01 -2.66
CA VAL A 142 -8.79 5.50 -3.42
C VAL A 142 -8.41 6.49 -4.51
N LEU A 143 -7.54 7.47 -4.20
CA LEU A 143 -7.32 8.63 -5.05
C LEU A 143 -6.01 8.59 -5.84
N GLY A 144 -5.08 7.70 -5.49
CA GLY A 144 -3.77 7.62 -6.13
C GLY A 144 -2.85 8.79 -5.77
N ALA A 145 -1.93 9.09 -6.68
CA ALA A 145 -1.03 10.22 -6.63
C ALA A 145 -0.99 10.96 -7.98
N PRO A 146 -0.66 12.27 -7.99
CA PRO A 146 -0.79 13.10 -9.19
C PRO A 146 -0.07 12.58 -10.44
N ASP A 147 1.15 12.07 -10.27
CA ASP A 147 1.99 11.64 -11.39
C ASP A 147 1.48 10.34 -12.07
N PHE A 148 0.62 9.57 -11.38
CA PHE A 148 -0.04 8.39 -11.95
C PHE A 148 -1.33 8.73 -12.71
N GLY A 149 -1.85 9.96 -12.60
CA GLY A 149 -3.09 10.37 -13.25
C GLY A 149 -4.26 9.45 -12.86
N ASP A 150 -4.89 8.83 -13.87
CA ASP A 150 -6.00 7.89 -13.67
C ASP A 150 -5.56 6.43 -13.59
N ASP A 151 -4.25 6.13 -13.68
CA ASP A 151 -3.73 4.76 -13.54
C ASP A 151 -3.64 4.35 -12.07
N LEU A 152 -4.78 4.16 -11.45
CA LEU A 152 -4.89 3.73 -10.06
C LEU A 152 -4.43 2.28 -9.86
N ALA A 153 -4.49 1.45 -10.89
CA ALA A 153 -4.03 0.07 -10.81
C ALA A 153 -2.52 0.01 -10.58
N THR A 154 -1.73 0.69 -11.43
CA THR A 154 -0.27 0.79 -11.26
C THR A 154 0.08 1.50 -9.94
N TYR A 155 -0.66 2.54 -9.55
CA TYR A 155 -0.42 3.21 -8.28
C TYR A 155 -0.58 2.28 -7.08
N ARG A 156 -1.62 1.44 -7.02
CA ARG A 156 -1.83 0.49 -5.92
C ARG A 156 -0.74 -0.58 -5.87
N GLN A 157 -0.30 -1.06 -7.02
CA GLN A 157 0.85 -1.97 -7.13
C GLN A 157 2.13 -1.30 -6.59
N TYR A 158 2.38 -0.06 -7.00
CA TYR A 158 3.45 0.76 -6.44
C TYR A 158 3.35 0.86 -4.91
N LEU A 159 2.17 1.24 -4.39
CA LEU A 159 1.99 1.48 -2.96
C LEU A 159 2.29 0.23 -2.13
N VAL A 160 1.77 -0.94 -2.55
CA VAL A 160 2.05 -2.22 -1.89
C VAL A 160 3.54 -2.56 -1.95
N ASN A 161 4.16 -2.49 -3.14
CA ASN A 161 5.56 -2.83 -3.31
C ASN A 161 6.50 -1.87 -2.58
N HIS A 162 6.20 -0.56 -2.57
CA HIS A 162 7.00 0.46 -1.91
C HIS A 162 7.02 0.25 -0.39
N GLU A 163 5.83 0.12 0.23
CA GLU A 163 5.75 -0.01 1.69
C GLU A 163 6.27 -1.38 2.17
N VAL A 164 6.02 -2.46 1.42
CA VAL A 164 6.64 -3.75 1.71
C VAL A 164 8.15 -3.73 1.45
N GLY A 165 8.63 -2.99 0.47
CA GLY A 165 10.05 -2.74 0.25
C GLY A 165 10.73 -2.18 1.49
N HIS A 166 10.13 -1.21 2.18
CA HIS A 166 10.64 -0.72 3.47
C HIS A 166 10.65 -1.80 4.55
N VAL A 167 9.64 -2.65 4.60
CA VAL A 167 9.63 -3.80 5.54
C VAL A 167 10.75 -4.78 5.24
N LEU A 168 11.09 -4.98 3.96
CA LEU A 168 12.21 -5.82 3.52
C LEU A 168 13.58 -5.16 3.76
N GLY A 169 13.62 -3.87 4.11
CA GLY A 169 14.85 -3.14 4.45
C GLY A 169 15.35 -2.18 3.38
N HIS A 170 14.59 -1.97 2.30
CA HIS A 170 14.95 -1.01 1.26
C HIS A 170 14.69 0.43 1.71
N GLY A 171 15.66 1.30 1.48
CA GLY A 171 15.53 2.75 1.66
C GLY A 171 14.95 3.44 0.44
N HIS A 172 14.65 4.74 0.56
CA HIS A 172 14.23 5.53 -0.59
C HIS A 172 15.34 5.66 -1.62
N GLU A 173 14.94 5.77 -2.88
CA GLU A 173 15.79 6.04 -4.02
C GLU A 173 15.37 7.33 -4.72
N ASP A 174 16.24 7.86 -5.55
CA ASP A 174 15.95 9.00 -6.43
C ASP A 174 15.75 8.55 -7.87
N CYS A 175 15.03 9.38 -8.65
CA CYS A 175 14.91 9.20 -10.09
C CYS A 175 16.31 9.31 -10.76
N PRO A 176 16.78 8.30 -11.49
CA PRO A 176 18.12 8.31 -12.05
C PRO A 176 18.31 9.35 -13.17
N ALA A 177 17.26 9.64 -13.92
CA ALA A 177 17.24 10.67 -14.94
C ALA A 177 15.81 10.96 -15.41
N PRO A 178 15.50 12.20 -15.83
CA PRO A 178 14.18 12.53 -16.40
C PRO A 178 13.82 11.61 -17.57
N GLY A 179 12.61 11.04 -17.53
CA GLY A 179 12.10 10.11 -18.52
C GLY A 179 12.56 8.65 -18.36
N ALA A 180 13.44 8.34 -17.41
CA ALA A 180 13.73 6.96 -17.02
C ALA A 180 12.53 6.34 -16.27
N VAL A 181 12.46 5.01 -16.20
CA VAL A 181 11.49 4.33 -15.35
C VAL A 181 11.91 4.53 -13.88
N ALA A 182 10.98 4.97 -13.04
CA ALA A 182 11.27 5.19 -11.62
C ALA A 182 11.59 3.86 -10.92
N PRO A 183 12.69 3.76 -10.14
CA PRO A 183 12.79 2.71 -9.13
C PRO A 183 11.55 2.69 -8.23
N VAL A 184 11.09 1.51 -7.82
CA VAL A 184 9.87 1.41 -6.99
C VAL A 184 10.04 2.14 -5.64
N MET A 185 11.27 2.28 -5.15
CA MET A 185 11.59 2.97 -3.90
C MET A 185 11.71 4.50 -4.03
N VAL A 186 11.46 5.08 -5.21
CA VAL A 186 11.23 6.53 -5.33
C VAL A 186 9.89 6.88 -4.65
N GLN A 187 9.85 7.98 -3.90
CA GLN A 187 8.63 8.44 -3.21
C GLN A 187 7.59 9.00 -4.21
N GLN A 188 7.10 8.15 -5.12
CA GLN A 188 6.20 8.53 -6.21
C GLN A 188 4.81 9.03 -5.71
N SER A 189 4.46 8.75 -4.46
CA SER A 189 3.28 9.36 -3.82
C SER A 189 3.43 10.88 -3.61
N ILE A 190 4.67 11.38 -3.60
CA ILE A 190 5.01 12.80 -3.50
C ILE A 190 5.31 13.34 -4.89
N SER A 191 6.28 12.72 -5.58
CA SER A 191 6.67 13.03 -6.94
C SER A 191 7.50 11.90 -7.55
N ALA A 192 7.27 11.59 -8.82
CA ALA A 192 8.14 10.71 -9.60
C ALA A 192 9.46 11.39 -10.03
N GLN A 193 9.70 12.65 -9.62
CA GLN A 193 10.94 13.42 -9.86
C GLN A 193 11.31 13.53 -11.36
N GLY A 194 10.31 13.48 -12.24
CA GLY A 194 10.51 13.51 -13.71
C GLY A 194 10.73 12.14 -14.35
N CYS A 195 10.75 11.06 -13.57
CA CYS A 195 10.69 9.69 -14.06
C CYS A 195 9.29 9.32 -14.58
N LEU A 196 9.23 8.29 -15.42
CA LEU A 196 7.99 7.57 -15.72
C LEU A 196 7.58 6.76 -14.49
N THR A 197 6.30 6.81 -14.10
CA THR A 197 5.78 6.10 -12.95
C THR A 197 5.89 4.58 -13.11
N ASN A 198 6.16 3.89 -12.01
CA ASN A 198 6.37 2.44 -12.00
C ASN A 198 5.87 1.82 -10.71
N GLY A 199 5.23 0.65 -10.82
CA GLY A 199 4.72 -0.11 -9.68
C GLY A 199 5.58 -1.28 -9.23
N TRP A 200 6.73 -1.54 -9.86
CA TRP A 200 7.43 -2.82 -9.74
C TRP A 200 8.90 -2.68 -9.37
N PRO A 201 9.43 -3.60 -8.50
CA PRO A 201 10.87 -3.74 -8.27
C PRO A 201 11.68 -4.07 -9.54
N VAL A 202 11.09 -4.89 -10.43
CA VAL A 202 11.66 -5.23 -11.73
C VAL A 202 10.66 -4.83 -12.81
N PRO A 203 10.77 -3.61 -13.37
CA PRO A 203 9.80 -3.06 -14.33
C PRO A 203 9.90 -3.69 -15.72
#